data_ab86fc9b470e7aef9f13827ec4c110de
#
_entry.id   ab86fc9b470e7aef9f13827ec4c110de
#
_cell.length_a   1.000
_cell.length_b   1.000
_cell.length_c   1.000
_cell.angle_alpha   90.00
_cell.angle_beta   90.00
_cell.angle_gamma   90.00
#
_symmetry.space_group_name_H-M   'P 1'
#
loop_
_entity.id
_entity.type
_entity.pdbx_description
1 polymer ?
#
loop_
_entity_poly.entity_id
_entity_poly.type
_entity_poly.pdbx_seq_one_letter_code
_entity_poly.pdbx_strand_id
1 'polypeptide(L)'
;MKNLHFRDLFRRHPDNPIITIKDVPYPANTVFNAGATKNGDETLLLMRVESRNGISHLTIARSDDGIGHWRISGRPTMVPSPETHPEEIWGIEDPRITCLEDRDQRGIAYTAYSEAGPLVSLATTNDFEHFKRLGPVMPPEDKDAALFPVRFSGRWAMIHRPVSAYRGIDAHMWISFSPDLRHWGDHRILIPARKGAWWDARKIGLSPPPLRTDVEPVEKVKTPY
;
A
#
# COMPACT_ATOMS: atom_id res chain seq x y z
N MET A 1 35.22 -2.37 -14.98
CA MET A 1 33.99 -1.97 -14.31
C MET A 1 33.04 -1.40 -15.37
N LYS A 2 31.93 -2.06 -15.69
CA LYS A 2 30.94 -1.51 -16.62
C LYS A 2 30.24 -0.37 -15.89
N ASN A 3 30.29 0.85 -16.43
CA ASN A 3 29.52 1.97 -15.96
C ASN A 3 28.04 1.62 -16.06
N LEU A 4 27.41 1.29 -14.92
CA LEU A 4 25.98 1.23 -14.79
C LEU A 4 25.49 2.69 -14.88
N HIS A 5 25.05 3.08 -16.07
CA HIS A 5 24.29 4.32 -16.21
C HIS A 5 22.97 4.13 -15.49
N PHE A 6 22.86 4.69 -14.30
CA PHE A 6 21.56 4.86 -13.63
C PHE A 6 20.70 5.75 -14.53
N ARG A 7 19.71 5.18 -15.19
CA ARG A 7 18.64 5.96 -15.81
C ARG A 7 17.59 6.23 -14.73
N ASP A 8 17.21 7.49 -14.57
CA ASP A 8 16.05 7.83 -13.75
C ASP A 8 14.83 7.09 -14.29
N LEU A 9 14.28 6.17 -13.50
CA LEU A 9 13.08 5.40 -13.85
C LEU A 9 11.83 6.28 -13.89
N PHE A 10 11.84 7.39 -13.14
CA PHE A 10 10.71 8.28 -13.00
C PHE A 10 11.14 9.73 -13.19
N ARG A 11 10.35 10.47 -13.94
CA ARG A 11 10.46 11.91 -14.05
C ARG A 11 9.41 12.55 -13.15
N ARG A 12 9.84 13.30 -12.16
CA ARG A 12 8.94 14.05 -11.28
C ARG A 12 8.25 15.15 -12.07
N HIS A 13 6.92 15.25 -11.94
CA HIS A 13 6.16 16.34 -12.56
C HIS A 13 6.61 17.69 -11.93
N PRO A 14 6.74 18.76 -12.74
CA PRO A 14 7.19 20.06 -12.22
C PRO A 14 6.25 20.66 -11.17
N ASP A 15 4.94 20.39 -11.26
CA ASP A 15 3.94 20.90 -10.32
C ASP A 15 3.79 20.05 -9.05
N ASN A 16 4.67 19.05 -8.80
CA ASN A 16 4.66 18.32 -7.54
C ASN A 16 5.00 19.24 -6.35
N PRO A 17 4.24 19.11 -5.23
CA PRO A 17 3.17 18.16 -4.99
C PRO A 17 1.86 18.54 -5.69
N ILE A 18 1.24 17.58 -6.38
CA ILE A 18 0.00 17.79 -7.16
C ILE A 18 -1.27 17.94 -6.29
N ILE A 19 -1.22 17.51 -5.05
CA ILE A 19 -2.25 17.70 -4.02
C ILE A 19 -1.57 18.06 -2.71
N THR A 20 -2.10 19.06 -2.04
CA THR A 20 -1.63 19.53 -0.72
C THR A 20 -2.80 19.57 0.26
N ILE A 21 -2.50 19.85 1.53
CA ILE A 21 -3.56 20.00 2.54
C ILE A 21 -4.52 21.17 2.23
N LYS A 22 -4.10 22.16 1.43
CA LYS A 22 -4.94 23.29 1.03
C LYS A 22 -6.04 22.91 0.06
N ASP A 23 -5.86 21.80 -0.62
CA ASP A 23 -6.81 21.27 -1.62
C ASP A 23 -7.88 20.38 -0.97
N VAL A 24 -7.66 19.92 0.26
CA VAL A 24 -8.62 19.10 1.01
C VAL A 24 -9.79 19.97 1.48
N PRO A 25 -11.05 19.69 1.06
CA PRO A 25 -12.17 20.61 1.25
C PRO A 25 -12.81 20.56 2.65
N TYR A 26 -12.14 19.96 3.63
CA TYR A 26 -12.60 19.90 5.02
C TYR A 26 -11.40 20.02 5.98
N PRO A 27 -11.62 20.33 7.28
CA PRO A 27 -10.55 20.52 8.25
C PRO A 27 -9.70 19.25 8.44
N ALA A 28 -8.42 19.33 8.08
CA ALA A 28 -7.44 18.26 8.22
C ALA A 28 -6.08 18.85 8.58
N ASN A 29 -5.16 17.98 9.00
CA ASN A 29 -3.80 18.32 9.39
C ASN A 29 -2.82 18.14 8.22
N THR A 30 -2.88 17.00 7.55
CA THR A 30 -1.99 16.68 6.41
C THR A 30 -2.60 15.64 5.48
N VAL A 31 -2.06 15.55 4.25
CA VAL A 31 -2.41 14.55 3.24
C VAL A 31 -1.14 13.93 2.68
N PHE A 32 -1.12 12.61 2.52
CA PHE A 32 0.06 11.86 2.06
C PHE A 32 -0.26 10.40 1.71
N ASN A 33 0.73 9.65 1.21
CA ASN A 33 0.71 8.20 1.01
C ASN A 33 -0.55 7.66 0.31
N ALA A 34 -0.88 8.22 -0.86
CA ALA A 34 -2.05 7.80 -1.62
C ALA A 34 -1.82 6.46 -2.34
N GLY A 35 -2.81 5.58 -2.29
CA GLY A 35 -2.97 4.50 -3.27
C GLY A 35 -3.55 5.04 -4.57
N ALA A 36 -3.05 4.60 -5.72
CA ALA A 36 -3.50 5.04 -7.03
C ALA A 36 -4.01 3.88 -7.89
N THR A 37 -5.02 4.14 -8.71
CA THR A 37 -5.54 3.18 -9.69
C THR A 37 -6.25 3.89 -10.84
N LYS A 38 -6.47 3.15 -11.94
CA LYS A 38 -7.43 3.54 -12.96
C LYS A 38 -8.83 3.04 -12.57
N ASN A 39 -9.85 3.87 -12.83
CA ASN A 39 -11.25 3.53 -12.67
C ASN A 39 -12.01 4.04 -13.91
N GLY A 40 -12.16 3.18 -14.92
CA GLY A 40 -12.54 3.61 -16.27
C GLY A 40 -11.46 4.53 -16.84
N ASP A 41 -11.88 5.67 -17.37
CA ASP A 41 -10.97 6.67 -17.97
C ASP A 41 -10.31 7.56 -16.92
N GLU A 42 -10.85 7.62 -15.71
CA GLU A 42 -10.32 8.45 -14.62
C GLU A 42 -9.14 7.79 -13.90
N THR A 43 -8.24 8.62 -13.39
CA THR A 43 -7.27 8.25 -12.36
C THR A 43 -7.88 8.55 -10.99
N LEU A 44 -7.82 7.56 -10.10
CA LEU A 44 -8.33 7.65 -8.75
C LEU A 44 -7.18 7.54 -7.75
N LEU A 45 -7.16 8.43 -6.79
CA LEU A 45 -6.32 8.35 -5.61
C LEU A 45 -7.20 8.06 -4.38
N LEU A 46 -6.76 7.12 -3.55
CA LEU A 46 -7.28 6.95 -2.19
C LEU A 46 -6.18 7.47 -1.25
N MET A 47 -6.36 8.67 -0.76
CA MET A 47 -5.35 9.41 -0.01
C MET A 47 -5.50 9.15 1.48
N ARG A 48 -4.38 8.98 2.19
CA ARG A 48 -4.36 9.10 3.64
C ARG A 48 -4.47 10.58 4.00
N VAL A 49 -5.47 10.91 4.78
CA VAL A 49 -5.67 12.24 5.35
C VAL A 49 -5.68 12.12 6.87
N GLU A 50 -4.82 12.88 7.53
CA GLU A 50 -4.80 12.95 8.98
C GLU A 50 -5.70 14.09 9.45
N SER A 51 -6.63 13.79 10.32
CA SER A 51 -7.51 14.76 10.95
C SER A 51 -6.76 15.58 12.03
N ARG A 52 -7.35 16.68 12.50
CA ARG A 52 -6.72 17.56 13.49
C ARG A 52 -6.43 16.91 14.84
N ASN A 53 -7.09 15.81 15.15
CA ASN A 53 -6.82 15.03 16.38
C ASN A 53 -5.78 13.90 16.17
N GLY A 54 -5.09 13.87 15.02
CA GLY A 54 -4.04 12.89 14.72
C GLY A 54 -4.55 11.53 14.21
N ILE A 55 -5.86 11.36 14.04
CA ILE A 55 -6.44 10.10 13.52
C ILE A 55 -6.49 10.14 11.99
N SER A 56 -5.85 9.19 11.35
CA SER A 56 -5.86 9.05 9.89
C SER A 56 -7.10 8.32 9.38
N HIS A 57 -7.59 8.79 8.22
CA HIS A 57 -8.67 8.19 7.44
C HIS A 57 -8.34 8.25 5.95
N LEU A 58 -9.15 7.64 5.10
CA LEU A 58 -8.91 7.62 3.66
C LEU A 58 -9.93 8.49 2.93
N THR A 59 -9.45 9.26 1.94
CA THR A 59 -10.27 10.16 1.13
C THR A 59 -9.95 10.01 -0.34
N ILE A 60 -11.00 9.93 -1.15
CA ILE A 60 -10.89 9.75 -2.59
C ILE A 60 -10.66 11.09 -3.30
N ALA A 61 -9.79 11.07 -4.29
CA ALA A 61 -9.65 12.12 -5.30
C ALA A 61 -9.68 11.49 -6.69
N ARG A 62 -10.26 12.20 -7.66
CA ARG A 62 -10.42 11.77 -9.06
C ARG A 62 -9.88 12.82 -10.00
N SER A 63 -9.24 12.38 -11.08
CA SER A 63 -8.73 13.24 -12.13
C SER A 63 -8.85 12.55 -13.49
N ASP A 64 -9.17 13.30 -14.55
CA ASP A 64 -9.32 12.76 -15.89
C ASP A 64 -7.95 12.46 -16.52
N ASP A 65 -6.92 13.24 -16.19
CA ASP A 65 -5.56 13.09 -16.73
C ASP A 65 -4.56 12.44 -15.76
N GLY A 66 -4.91 12.33 -14.46
CA GLY A 66 -4.04 11.81 -13.42
C GLY A 66 -2.91 12.76 -13.00
N ILE A 67 -2.91 13.98 -13.46
CA ILE A 67 -1.88 15.00 -13.21
C ILE A 67 -2.47 16.21 -12.51
N GLY A 68 -3.56 16.75 -13.02
CA GLY A 68 -4.21 17.95 -12.51
C GLY A 68 -5.71 17.80 -12.31
N HIS A 69 -6.38 18.92 -12.04
CA HIS A 69 -7.85 19.00 -11.92
C HIS A 69 -8.48 17.97 -10.98
N TRP A 70 -7.82 17.73 -9.84
CA TRP A 70 -8.25 16.76 -8.86
C TRP A 70 -9.56 17.18 -8.19
N ARG A 71 -10.57 16.34 -8.31
CA ARG A 71 -11.86 16.45 -7.62
C ARG A 71 -11.78 15.62 -6.33
N ILE A 72 -11.59 16.30 -5.22
CA ILE A 72 -11.44 15.66 -3.91
C ILE A 72 -12.81 15.56 -3.23
N SER A 73 -13.14 14.43 -2.63
CA SER A 73 -14.39 14.24 -1.88
C SER A 73 -14.51 15.27 -0.75
N GLY A 74 -15.69 15.86 -0.60
CA GLY A 74 -16.01 16.82 0.46
C GLY A 74 -16.08 16.22 1.87
N ARG A 75 -15.90 14.90 1.99
CA ARG A 75 -15.90 14.17 3.26
C ARG A 75 -14.98 12.94 3.17
N PRO A 76 -14.50 12.41 4.31
CA PRO A 76 -13.81 11.14 4.35
C PRO A 76 -14.58 10.02 3.65
N THR A 77 -13.87 9.18 2.90
CA THR A 77 -14.45 8.07 2.13
C THR A 77 -14.48 6.78 2.96
N MET A 78 -13.40 6.47 3.66
CA MET A 78 -13.30 5.36 4.59
C MET A 78 -12.72 5.86 5.90
N VAL A 79 -13.49 5.76 6.97
CA VAL A 79 -13.09 6.18 8.32
C VAL A 79 -12.82 4.96 9.20
N PRO A 80 -11.99 5.08 10.23
CA PRO A 80 -11.87 4.04 11.25
C PRO A 80 -13.22 3.65 11.83
N SER A 81 -13.38 2.37 12.13
CA SER A 81 -14.61 1.80 12.70
C SER A 81 -14.30 0.96 13.94
N PRO A 82 -13.81 1.55 15.03
CA PRO A 82 -13.29 0.80 16.18
C PRO A 82 -14.31 -0.06 16.90
N GLU A 83 -15.60 0.23 16.75
CA GLU A 83 -16.70 -0.58 17.34
C GLU A 83 -16.77 -1.97 16.71
N THR A 84 -16.43 -2.12 15.44
CA THR A 84 -16.45 -3.39 14.70
C THR A 84 -15.05 -3.88 14.31
N HIS A 85 -14.08 -2.96 14.28
CA HIS A 85 -12.69 -3.17 13.91
C HIS A 85 -11.78 -2.46 14.94
N PRO A 86 -11.62 -3.03 16.15
CA PRO A 86 -10.88 -2.40 17.23
C PRO A 86 -9.42 -2.10 16.88
N GLU A 87 -8.86 -2.81 15.91
CA GLU A 87 -7.54 -2.55 15.36
C GLU A 87 -7.39 -1.21 14.67
N GLU A 88 -8.49 -0.51 14.35
CA GLU A 88 -8.50 0.78 13.66
C GLU A 88 -8.62 1.98 14.63
N ILE A 89 -8.59 1.77 15.94
CA ILE A 89 -8.92 2.82 16.93
C ILE A 89 -8.05 4.07 16.83
N TRP A 90 -6.80 3.95 16.36
CA TRP A 90 -5.87 5.05 16.15
C TRP A 90 -5.70 5.44 14.68
N GLY A 91 -6.55 4.90 13.80
CA GLY A 91 -6.60 5.29 12.41
C GLY A 91 -6.35 4.16 11.42
N ILE A 92 -6.58 4.51 10.16
CA ILE A 92 -6.29 3.67 8.99
C ILE A 92 -5.36 4.43 8.06
N GLU A 93 -4.32 3.76 7.56
CA GLU A 93 -3.18 4.41 6.94
C GLU A 93 -2.76 3.72 5.63
N ASP A 94 -2.11 4.49 4.76
CA ASP A 94 -1.26 4.03 3.65
C ASP A 94 -1.92 2.98 2.74
N PRO A 95 -3.06 3.28 2.11
CA PRO A 95 -3.77 2.33 1.28
C PRO A 95 -2.97 1.94 0.04
N ARG A 96 -3.06 0.67 -0.35
CA ARG A 96 -2.53 0.13 -1.61
C ARG A 96 -3.68 -0.53 -2.37
N ILE A 97 -3.94 -0.04 -3.57
CA ILE A 97 -5.08 -0.47 -4.39
C ILE A 97 -4.61 -1.47 -5.44
N THR A 98 -5.17 -2.67 -5.44
CA THR A 98 -4.87 -3.69 -6.43
C THR A 98 -6.14 -4.10 -7.18
N CYS A 99 -6.12 -4.07 -8.51
CA CYS A 99 -7.15 -4.64 -9.33
C CYS A 99 -7.03 -6.17 -9.30
N LEU A 100 -8.05 -6.87 -8.80
CA LEU A 100 -8.04 -8.34 -8.71
C LEU A 100 -8.56 -8.90 -10.04
N GLU A 101 -7.68 -9.50 -10.86
CA GLU A 101 -7.98 -9.87 -12.25
C GLU A 101 -9.09 -10.90 -12.41
N ASP A 102 -9.30 -11.81 -11.43
CA ASP A 102 -10.38 -12.81 -11.47
C ASP A 102 -11.70 -12.31 -10.84
N ARG A 103 -11.76 -11.05 -10.46
CA ARG A 103 -12.92 -10.43 -9.82
C ARG A 103 -13.09 -9.00 -10.32
N ASP A 104 -14.32 -8.56 -10.47
CA ASP A 104 -14.62 -7.14 -10.69
C ASP A 104 -14.53 -6.38 -9.37
N GLN A 105 -13.38 -6.46 -8.71
CA GLN A 105 -13.13 -5.86 -7.40
C GLN A 105 -11.75 -5.24 -7.31
N ARG A 106 -11.64 -4.24 -6.46
CA ARG A 106 -10.37 -3.69 -6.00
C ARG A 106 -10.09 -4.21 -4.59
N GLY A 107 -8.92 -4.80 -4.41
CA GLY A 107 -8.37 -5.12 -3.09
C GLY A 107 -7.65 -3.89 -2.55
N ILE A 108 -7.94 -3.52 -1.30
CA ILE A 108 -7.30 -2.43 -0.59
C ILE A 108 -6.53 -3.02 0.59
N ALA A 109 -5.22 -3.02 0.50
CA ALA A 109 -4.37 -3.30 1.65
C ALA A 109 -4.09 -1.96 2.37
N TYR A 110 -4.27 -1.93 3.67
CA TYR A 110 -4.03 -0.73 4.48
C TYR A 110 -3.45 -1.10 5.84
N THR A 111 -2.81 -0.15 6.46
CA THR A 111 -2.34 -0.29 7.85
C THR A 111 -3.46 0.15 8.77
N ALA A 112 -3.92 -0.73 9.65
CA ALA A 112 -4.76 -0.39 10.79
C ALA A 112 -3.86 -0.20 12.02
N TYR A 113 -4.16 0.82 12.82
CA TYR A 113 -3.30 1.19 13.94
C TYR A 113 -4.08 1.23 15.26
N SER A 114 -3.53 0.57 16.25
CA SER A 114 -4.11 0.46 17.60
C SER A 114 -3.00 0.36 18.65
N GLU A 115 -3.38 0.16 19.90
CA GLU A 115 -2.48 -0.11 21.02
C GLU A 115 -1.56 -1.32 20.77
N ALA A 116 -2.03 -2.31 20.00
CA ALA A 116 -1.22 -3.47 19.61
C ALA A 116 -0.13 -3.14 18.59
N GLY A 117 -0.06 -1.92 18.07
CA GLY A 117 0.83 -1.50 17.00
C GLY A 117 0.17 -1.56 15.61
N PRO A 118 0.92 -1.18 14.56
CA PRO A 118 0.43 -1.23 13.19
C PRO A 118 0.33 -2.68 12.70
N LEU A 119 -0.76 -3.00 12.02
CA LEU A 119 -0.97 -4.29 11.38
C LEU A 119 -1.59 -4.13 9.99
N VAL A 120 -1.48 -5.15 9.16
CA VAL A 120 -2.08 -5.15 7.82
C VAL A 120 -3.53 -5.62 7.90
N SER A 121 -4.43 -4.76 7.44
CA SER A 121 -5.84 -5.07 7.20
C SER A 121 -6.17 -5.03 5.72
N LEU A 122 -7.20 -5.76 5.31
CA LEU A 122 -7.71 -5.78 3.95
C LEU A 122 -9.18 -5.31 3.91
N ALA A 123 -9.50 -4.63 2.81
CA ALA A 123 -10.86 -4.37 2.39
C ALA A 123 -11.01 -4.65 0.89
N THR A 124 -12.25 -4.79 0.42
CA THR A 124 -12.56 -4.82 -1.02
C THR A 124 -13.65 -3.80 -1.34
N THR A 125 -13.62 -3.30 -2.57
CA THR A 125 -14.63 -2.40 -3.12
C THR A 125 -14.81 -2.62 -4.62
N ASN A 126 -16.01 -2.32 -5.13
CA ASN A 126 -16.29 -2.30 -6.57
C ASN A 126 -16.44 -0.85 -7.09
N ASP A 127 -16.80 0.07 -6.22
CA ASP A 127 -17.26 1.43 -6.58
C ASP A 127 -16.48 2.56 -5.87
N PHE A 128 -15.63 2.24 -4.91
CA PHE A 128 -14.95 3.19 -4.02
C PHE A 128 -15.89 4.06 -3.17
N GLU A 129 -17.12 3.63 -3.02
CA GLU A 129 -18.12 4.22 -2.11
C GLU A 129 -18.44 3.26 -0.96
N HIS A 130 -18.54 1.96 -1.28
CA HIS A 130 -18.81 0.89 -0.33
C HIS A 130 -17.58 -0.01 -0.16
N PHE A 131 -17.10 -0.09 1.07
CA PHE A 131 -15.92 -0.90 1.43
C PHE A 131 -16.34 -2.08 2.30
N LYS A 132 -16.05 -3.29 1.82
CA LYS A 132 -16.19 -4.51 2.62
C LYS A 132 -14.87 -4.81 3.32
N ARG A 133 -14.77 -4.53 4.60
CA ARG A 133 -13.61 -4.91 5.41
C ARG A 133 -13.52 -6.42 5.55
N LEU A 134 -12.32 -6.96 5.34
CA LEU A 134 -11.98 -8.35 5.60
C LEU A 134 -11.33 -8.51 6.98
N GLY A 135 -10.88 -7.40 7.56
CA GLY A 135 -10.21 -7.31 8.86
C GLY A 135 -8.72 -7.56 8.79
N PRO A 136 -8.09 -7.78 9.95
CA PRO A 136 -6.66 -8.05 10.06
C PRO A 136 -6.25 -9.32 9.31
N VAL A 137 -5.14 -9.24 8.57
CA VAL A 137 -4.61 -10.38 7.80
C VAL A 137 -3.16 -10.70 8.14
N MET A 138 -2.43 -9.76 8.71
CA MET A 138 -1.11 -9.97 9.31
C MET A 138 -1.08 -9.37 10.71
N PRO A 139 -0.42 -10.04 11.67
CA PRO A 139 -0.31 -9.54 13.05
C PRO A 139 0.62 -8.33 13.13
N PRO A 140 0.57 -7.54 14.21
CA PRO A 140 1.54 -6.46 14.44
C PRO A 140 2.93 -7.05 14.81
N GLU A 141 4.03 -6.33 14.52
CA GLU A 141 4.06 -5.11 13.72
C GLU A 141 4.27 -5.44 12.25
N ASP A 142 3.33 -5.08 11.40
CA ASP A 142 3.43 -5.30 9.95
C ASP A 142 2.78 -4.14 9.19
N LYS A 143 3.35 -3.75 8.05
CA LYS A 143 2.85 -2.68 7.19
C LYS A 143 3.44 -2.74 5.78
N ASP A 144 3.22 -1.70 4.97
CA ASP A 144 3.69 -1.60 3.59
C ASP A 144 3.26 -2.81 2.75
N ALA A 145 2.00 -3.23 2.90
CA ALA A 145 1.48 -4.41 2.23
C ALA A 145 0.77 -4.07 0.92
N ALA A 146 0.92 -4.94 -0.08
CA ALA A 146 0.16 -4.87 -1.32
C ALA A 146 -0.08 -6.26 -1.91
N LEU A 147 -1.28 -6.44 -2.46
CA LEU A 147 -1.67 -7.66 -3.16
C LEU A 147 -1.05 -7.72 -4.56
N PHE A 148 -0.80 -8.92 -5.05
CA PHE A 148 -0.63 -9.14 -6.47
C PHE A 148 -2.00 -9.15 -7.17
N PRO A 149 -2.09 -8.64 -8.43
CA PRO A 149 -3.35 -8.63 -9.17
C PRO A 149 -3.83 -10.02 -9.58
N VAL A 150 -2.93 -11.00 -9.66
CA VAL A 150 -3.18 -12.37 -10.12
C VAL A 150 -2.97 -13.40 -9.02
N ARG A 151 -3.52 -14.59 -9.25
CA ARG A 151 -3.25 -15.76 -8.40
C ARG A 151 -2.03 -16.55 -8.90
N PHE A 152 -1.28 -17.09 -7.97
CA PHE A 152 -0.18 -18.01 -8.21
C PHE A 152 -0.59 -19.41 -7.75
N SER A 153 -0.70 -20.34 -8.68
CA SER A 153 -1.21 -21.72 -8.41
C SER A 153 -2.53 -21.70 -7.60
N GLY A 154 -3.46 -20.85 -8.01
CA GLY A 154 -4.79 -20.72 -7.41
C GLY A 154 -4.84 -19.92 -6.11
N ARG A 155 -3.72 -19.41 -5.61
CA ARG A 155 -3.63 -18.63 -4.37
C ARG A 155 -3.32 -17.16 -4.64
N TRP A 156 -3.92 -16.27 -3.85
CA TRP A 156 -3.53 -14.87 -3.78
C TRP A 156 -2.13 -14.75 -3.17
N ALA A 157 -1.40 -13.73 -3.57
CA ALA A 157 -0.13 -13.38 -2.97
C ALA A 157 -0.13 -11.93 -2.49
N MET A 158 0.60 -11.67 -1.41
CA MET A 158 0.78 -10.34 -0.84
C MET A 158 2.24 -10.15 -0.46
N ILE A 159 2.80 -9.00 -0.85
CA ILE A 159 4.05 -8.51 -0.31
C ILE A 159 3.73 -7.69 0.93
N HIS A 160 4.50 -7.85 2.00
CA HIS A 160 4.35 -7.10 3.25
C HIS A 160 5.70 -6.94 3.94
N ARG A 161 5.75 -6.15 5.00
CA ARG A 161 6.99 -5.86 5.71
C ARG A 161 6.79 -5.94 7.22
N PRO A 162 6.91 -7.14 7.80
CA PRO A 162 6.92 -7.28 9.24
C PRO A 162 8.17 -6.63 9.84
N VAL A 163 8.01 -6.07 11.02
CA VAL A 163 9.09 -5.44 11.78
C VAL A 163 9.33 -6.26 13.03
N SER A 164 10.59 -6.56 13.33
CA SER A 164 10.97 -7.18 14.58
C SER A 164 11.83 -6.21 15.39
N ALA A 165 11.39 -5.92 16.61
CA ALA A 165 12.19 -5.17 17.57
C ALA A 165 13.33 -6.01 18.19
N TYR A 166 13.40 -7.31 17.87
CA TYR A 166 14.36 -8.23 18.49
C TYR A 166 15.74 -8.05 17.91
N ARG A 167 16.67 -7.54 18.73
CA ARG A 167 18.12 -7.45 18.48
C ARG A 167 18.52 -6.83 17.13
N GLY A 168 17.80 -5.81 16.66
CA GLY A 168 18.16 -5.13 15.42
C GLY A 168 18.04 -6.00 14.17
N ILE A 169 17.10 -6.96 14.17
CA ILE A 169 16.73 -7.69 12.97
C ILE A 169 16.13 -6.68 11.99
N ASP A 170 16.70 -6.65 10.79
CA ASP A 170 16.29 -5.74 9.74
C ASP A 170 14.87 -6.08 9.22
N ALA A 171 14.11 -5.06 8.84
CA ALA A 171 12.79 -5.25 8.25
C ALA A 171 12.92 -5.60 6.77
N HIS A 172 12.70 -6.86 6.44
CA HIS A 172 12.74 -7.41 5.09
C HIS A 172 11.37 -7.29 4.41
N MET A 173 11.35 -7.33 3.07
CA MET A 173 10.12 -7.60 2.34
C MET A 173 9.85 -9.11 2.35
N TRP A 174 8.62 -9.46 2.71
CA TRP A 174 8.12 -10.82 2.74
C TRP A 174 7.04 -11.03 1.68
N ILE A 175 6.84 -12.27 1.27
CA ILE A 175 5.70 -12.71 0.47
C ILE A 175 4.93 -13.78 1.24
N SER A 176 3.61 -13.68 1.17
CA SER A 176 2.70 -14.63 1.81
C SER A 176 1.57 -15.00 0.85
N PHE A 177 0.96 -16.15 1.05
CA PHE A 177 -0.06 -16.69 0.16
C PHE A 177 -1.36 -16.99 0.91
N SER A 178 -2.49 -16.81 0.21
CA SER A 178 -3.83 -17.03 0.76
C SER A 178 -4.75 -17.69 -0.27
N PRO A 179 -5.59 -18.66 0.13
CA PRO A 179 -6.64 -19.19 -0.75
C PRO A 179 -7.83 -18.23 -0.92
N ASP A 180 -8.08 -17.35 0.04
CA ASP A 180 -9.36 -16.65 0.20
C ASP A 180 -9.25 -15.15 0.60
N LEU A 181 -8.05 -14.57 0.66
CA LEU A 181 -7.72 -13.22 1.14
C LEU A 181 -7.85 -13.03 2.66
N ARG A 182 -8.17 -14.05 3.42
CA ARG A 182 -8.31 -14.00 4.89
C ARG A 182 -7.27 -14.82 5.62
N HIS A 183 -7.02 -16.03 5.16
CA HIS A 183 -6.07 -16.96 5.77
C HIS A 183 -4.75 -16.91 5.00
N TRP A 184 -3.72 -16.39 5.64
CA TRP A 184 -2.40 -16.18 5.03
C TRP A 184 -1.36 -17.10 5.64
N GLY A 185 -0.50 -17.66 4.80
CA GLY A 185 0.56 -18.59 5.19
C GLY A 185 1.69 -18.64 4.16
N ASP A 186 2.54 -19.66 4.27
CA ASP A 186 3.73 -19.84 3.42
C ASP A 186 4.62 -18.59 3.39
N HIS A 187 4.81 -17.97 4.56
CA HIS A 187 5.58 -16.74 4.71
C HIS A 187 7.05 -16.95 4.34
N ARG A 188 7.58 -16.14 3.42
CA ARG A 188 8.97 -16.22 2.96
C ARG A 188 9.56 -14.83 2.79
N ILE A 189 10.84 -14.68 3.09
CA ILE A 189 11.58 -13.47 2.73
C ILE A 189 11.67 -13.42 1.20
N LEU A 190 11.16 -12.33 0.63
CA LEU A 190 11.23 -12.06 -0.81
C LEU A 190 12.50 -11.27 -1.14
N ILE A 191 12.72 -10.16 -0.42
CA ILE A 191 13.90 -9.30 -0.58
C ILE A 191 14.44 -8.97 0.80
N PRO A 192 15.64 -9.43 1.15
CA PRO A 192 16.26 -9.05 2.41
C PRO A 192 16.77 -7.60 2.37
N ALA A 193 16.64 -6.88 3.48
CA ALA A 193 17.35 -5.63 3.70
C ALA A 193 18.86 -5.91 3.68
N ARG A 194 19.63 -5.03 3.05
CA ARG A 194 21.09 -5.21 2.95
C ARG A 194 21.78 -4.89 4.28
N LYS A 195 22.97 -5.41 4.47
CA LYS A 195 23.81 -5.07 5.62
C LYS A 195 24.81 -3.98 5.23
N GLY A 196 25.20 -3.15 6.21
CA GLY A 196 26.23 -2.12 6.00
C GLY A 196 25.66 -0.76 5.62
N ALA A 197 26.44 0.06 4.94
CA ALA A 197 26.10 1.47 4.65
C ALA A 197 25.27 1.64 3.36
N TRP A 198 24.18 0.90 3.24
CA TRP A 198 23.23 1.02 2.13
C TRP A 198 21.97 1.77 2.57
N TRP A 199 21.29 2.43 1.63
CA TRP A 199 20.04 3.15 1.90
C TRP A 199 18.91 2.25 2.43
N ASP A 200 18.93 0.96 2.09
CA ASP A 200 18.00 -0.07 2.49
C ASP A 200 18.55 -1.03 3.57
N ALA A 201 19.60 -0.62 4.29
CA ALA A 201 20.30 -1.49 5.24
C ALA A 201 19.49 -1.87 6.47
N ARG A 202 18.53 -1.02 6.89
CA ARG A 202 17.71 -1.28 8.07
C ARG A 202 16.31 -1.76 7.75
N LYS A 203 15.78 -1.29 6.63
CA LYS A 203 14.45 -1.66 6.18
C LYS A 203 14.33 -1.49 4.68
N ILE A 204 13.57 -2.38 4.07
CA ILE A 204 13.13 -2.27 2.70
C ILE A 204 11.63 -2.54 2.64
N GLY A 205 10.87 -1.67 2.01
CA GLY A 205 9.42 -1.74 1.94
C GLY A 205 8.91 -1.47 0.54
N LEU A 206 7.67 -1.88 0.30
CA LEU A 206 6.94 -1.68 -0.94
C LEU A 206 6.23 -0.32 -0.92
N SER A 207 6.18 0.38 -2.06
CA SER A 207 5.34 1.56 -2.22
C SER A 207 4.09 1.25 -3.06
N PRO A 208 4.10 1.16 -4.41
CA PRO A 208 2.93 0.74 -5.17
C PRO A 208 2.76 -0.78 -5.16
N PRO A 209 1.55 -1.29 -5.43
CA PRO A 209 1.35 -2.70 -5.74
C PRO A 209 2.20 -3.18 -6.92
N PRO A 210 2.51 -4.48 -7.01
CA PRO A 210 3.17 -5.05 -8.17
C PRO A 210 2.35 -4.82 -9.43
N LEU A 211 3.02 -4.37 -10.50
CA LEU A 211 2.43 -4.20 -11.81
C LEU A 211 2.94 -5.29 -12.75
N ARG A 212 2.04 -5.86 -13.54
CA ARG A 212 2.44 -6.75 -14.61
C ARG A 212 3.10 -5.95 -15.72
N THR A 213 4.24 -6.42 -16.19
CA THR A 213 4.96 -5.86 -17.35
C THR A 213 5.16 -6.96 -18.39
N ASP A 214 5.26 -6.58 -19.66
CA ASP A 214 5.59 -7.49 -20.76
C ASP A 214 7.11 -7.75 -20.90
N VAL A 215 7.90 -7.23 -19.95
CA VAL A 215 9.35 -7.45 -19.93
C VAL A 215 9.60 -8.85 -19.38
N GLU A 216 10.32 -9.68 -20.15
CA GLU A 216 10.79 -10.97 -19.66
C GLU A 216 11.60 -10.79 -18.38
N PRO A 217 11.47 -11.70 -17.40
CA PRO A 217 12.24 -11.60 -16.17
C PRO A 217 13.73 -11.60 -16.54
N VAL A 218 14.44 -10.58 -16.11
CA VAL A 218 15.92 -10.52 -16.19
C VAL A 218 16.42 -11.84 -15.61
N GLU A 219 17.19 -12.60 -16.42
CA GLU A 219 17.76 -13.87 -16.00
C GLU A 219 18.33 -13.76 -14.58
N LYS A 220 18.02 -14.77 -13.76
CA LYS A 220 18.41 -14.85 -12.36
C LYS A 220 19.81 -14.32 -12.16
N VAL A 221 19.96 -13.17 -11.57
CA VAL A 221 21.24 -12.74 -11.02
C VAL A 221 21.58 -13.80 -9.97
N LYS A 222 22.52 -14.67 -10.32
CA LYS A 222 23.10 -15.62 -9.36
C LYS A 222 23.76 -14.77 -8.29
N THR A 223 23.09 -14.62 -7.16
CA THR A 223 23.73 -14.08 -5.96
C THR A 223 24.75 -15.10 -5.49
N PRO A 224 26.04 -14.76 -5.46
CA PRO A 224 26.99 -15.61 -4.74
C PRO A 224 26.64 -15.52 -3.27
N TYR A 225 26.38 -16.65 -2.64
CA TYR A 225 26.32 -16.78 -1.19
C TYR A 225 27.72 -16.68 -0.60
#